data_16877b55f680499ec6f11bab8a0605e3
#
_entry.id   16877b55f680499ec6f11bab8a0605e3
#
_cell.length_a   1.000
_cell.length_b   1.000
_cell.length_c   1.000
_cell.angle_alpha   90.00
_cell.angle_beta   90.00
_cell.angle_gamma   90.00
#
_symmetry.space_group_name_H-M   'P 1'
#
loop_
_entity.id
_entity.type
_entity.pdbx_description
1 polymer ?
#
loop_
_entity_poly.entity_id
_entity_poly.type
_entity_poly.pdbx_seq_one_letter_code
_entity_poly.pdbx_strand_id
1 'polypeptide(L)'
;MESISQSTFAYFFLSLLIEGAPFILLGTMVSGFIDVYMPSGAFERFLPKRKVPAVLLCGLLGIIIPVCECAVVPVIRRLVAKGLPVSCAFTYMLAAPIVNPITILSTWSAFNEQQALYITMSRIGIGYLIAVVVGLVLMLVPVEKVIRKTLLATVKSSRSSKDSCANYHHEQSDQCCSSHHDGDASHSCSHSHSSNGSESSHRVVAAMRSGMKDFVDVAVYFTIGVCLTAMFNILQVDYHDSISIYASDSFKGTAMLMVLAFVLSVCSTSDAFLAASLGSFNYAAKMAFMVFGPMLDVKLIFLYQTVMRGKFLFLFSVFLFVAVLGTCIAWAEWEVLMLWCQDVSHQLSIQGKEVL
;
A
#
# COMPACT_ATOMS: atom_id res chain seq x y z
N MET A 1 16.50 -33.97 11.42
CA MET A 1 15.51 -33.21 10.60
C MET A 1 14.78 -32.15 11.41
N GLU A 2 14.24 -32.41 12.60
CA GLU A 2 13.53 -31.42 13.42
C GLU A 2 14.36 -30.17 13.80
N SER A 3 15.61 -30.34 14.22
CA SER A 3 16.48 -29.21 14.60
C SER A 3 16.84 -28.27 13.43
N ILE A 4 16.96 -28.83 12.20
CA ILE A 4 17.22 -28.03 11.00
C ILE A 4 15.98 -27.24 10.62
N SER A 5 14.79 -27.82 10.74
CA SER A 5 13.52 -27.14 10.48
C SER A 5 13.28 -25.97 11.46
N GLN A 6 13.59 -26.16 12.75
CA GLN A 6 13.44 -25.09 13.76
C GLN A 6 14.43 -23.94 13.54
N SER A 7 15.68 -24.22 13.22
CA SER A 7 16.67 -23.17 12.93
C SER A 7 16.31 -22.38 11.67
N THR A 8 15.82 -23.05 10.64
CA THR A 8 15.38 -22.44 9.38
C THR A 8 14.16 -21.54 9.61
N PHE A 9 13.19 -22.01 10.41
CA PHE A 9 12.03 -21.18 10.79
C PHE A 9 12.46 -19.91 11.51
N ALA A 10 13.29 -20.05 12.54
CA ALA A 10 13.77 -18.92 13.33
C ALA A 10 14.52 -17.91 12.44
N TYR A 11 15.31 -18.40 11.50
CA TYR A 11 16.03 -17.55 10.55
C TYR A 11 15.08 -16.73 9.67
N PHE A 12 14.11 -17.37 8.99
CA PHE A 12 13.13 -16.69 8.15
C PHE A 12 12.25 -15.73 8.96
N PHE A 13 11.78 -16.17 10.14
CA PHE A 13 10.96 -15.35 11.01
C PHE A 13 11.70 -14.09 11.47
N LEU A 14 12.92 -14.25 11.98
CA LEU A 14 13.72 -13.12 12.46
C LEU A 14 14.13 -12.19 11.32
N SER A 15 14.51 -12.72 10.17
CA SER A 15 14.86 -11.92 9.00
C SER A 15 13.70 -11.00 8.58
N LEU A 16 12.51 -11.56 8.39
CA LEU A 16 11.32 -10.80 8.00
C LEU A 16 10.87 -9.81 9.10
N LEU A 17 11.02 -10.19 10.37
CA LEU A 17 10.68 -9.32 11.48
C LEU A 17 11.62 -8.11 11.56
N ILE A 18 12.93 -8.34 11.48
CA ILE A 18 13.96 -7.29 11.55
C ILE A 18 13.86 -6.37 10.33
N GLU A 19 13.57 -6.91 9.15
CA GLU A 19 13.37 -6.12 7.95
C GLU A 19 12.13 -5.22 8.06
N GLY A 20 10.99 -5.77 8.51
CA GLY A 20 9.71 -5.05 8.51
C GLY A 20 9.48 -4.12 9.70
N ALA A 21 9.96 -4.46 10.90
CA ALA A 21 9.67 -3.71 12.13
C ALA A 21 10.08 -2.23 12.09
N PRO A 22 11.28 -1.83 11.60
CA PRO A 22 11.66 -0.42 11.53
C PRO A 22 10.78 0.38 10.56
N PHE A 23 10.38 -0.22 9.46
CA PHE A 23 9.51 0.44 8.48
C PHE A 23 8.08 0.62 9.00
N ILE A 24 7.55 -0.35 9.75
CA ILE A 24 6.25 -0.22 10.42
C ILE A 24 6.31 0.88 11.48
N LEU A 25 7.39 0.92 12.27
CA LEU A 25 7.58 1.96 13.27
C LEU A 25 7.62 3.34 12.61
N LEU A 26 8.37 3.50 11.53
CA LEU A 26 8.45 4.74 10.79
C LEU A 26 7.07 5.16 10.23
N GLY A 27 6.35 4.23 9.62
CA GLY A 27 5.02 4.50 9.08
C GLY A 27 3.97 4.84 10.14
N THR A 28 4.03 4.20 11.31
CA THR A 28 3.14 4.53 12.42
C THR A 28 3.51 5.87 13.06
N MET A 29 4.78 6.26 13.08
CA MET A 29 5.18 7.61 13.48
C MET A 29 4.64 8.65 12.50
N VAL A 30 4.78 8.45 11.18
CA VAL A 30 4.17 9.32 10.15
C VAL A 30 2.66 9.40 10.35
N SER A 31 1.99 8.25 10.62
CA SER A 31 0.57 8.19 10.95
C SER A 31 0.21 9.07 12.15
N GLY A 32 0.99 9.00 13.23
CA GLY A 32 0.82 9.81 14.44
C GLY A 32 1.00 11.32 14.17
N PHE A 33 1.99 11.68 13.35
CA PHE A 33 2.19 13.08 12.92
C PHE A 33 1.02 13.58 12.09
N ILE A 34 0.51 12.79 11.14
CA ILE A 34 -0.69 13.11 10.36
C ILE A 34 -1.89 13.35 11.28
N ASP A 35 -2.04 12.54 12.34
CA ASP A 35 -3.14 12.67 13.28
C ASP A 35 -3.14 14.01 14.01
N VAL A 36 -1.99 14.46 14.48
CA VAL A 36 -1.87 15.67 15.32
C VAL A 36 -1.74 16.94 14.49
N TYR A 37 -0.96 16.92 13.39
CA TYR A 37 -0.65 18.13 12.63
C TYR A 37 -1.61 18.37 11.47
N MET A 38 -2.29 17.35 10.95
CA MET A 38 -3.20 17.54 9.84
C MET A 38 -4.62 17.85 10.32
N PRO A 39 -5.16 19.05 10.00
CA PRO A 39 -6.52 19.40 10.38
C PRO A 39 -7.55 18.56 9.63
N SER A 40 -8.67 18.24 10.29
CA SER A 40 -9.79 17.54 9.67
C SER A 40 -10.32 18.36 8.49
N GLY A 41 -10.39 17.74 7.29
CA GLY A 41 -10.84 18.41 6.06
C GLY A 41 -9.74 19.06 5.22
N ALA A 42 -8.46 18.89 5.57
CA ALA A 42 -7.35 19.35 4.74
C ALA A 42 -7.44 18.82 3.31
N PHE A 43 -7.84 17.55 3.17
CA PHE A 43 -7.97 16.91 1.85
C PHE A 43 -9.06 17.51 0.97
N GLU A 44 -10.14 18.06 1.54
CA GLU A 44 -11.19 18.74 0.77
C GLU A 44 -10.65 19.99 0.05
N ARG A 45 -9.58 20.59 0.60
CA ARG A 45 -8.92 21.78 0.05
C ARG A 45 -7.82 21.46 -0.95
N PHE A 46 -7.10 20.34 -0.74
CA PHE A 46 -5.98 19.93 -1.59
C PHE A 46 -6.39 19.03 -2.76
N LEU A 47 -7.46 18.24 -2.61
CA LEU A 47 -7.91 17.36 -3.67
C LEU A 47 -8.79 18.11 -4.68
N PRO A 48 -8.65 17.79 -5.98
CA PRO A 48 -9.57 18.27 -7.00
C PRO A 48 -11.00 17.86 -6.67
N LYS A 49 -11.96 18.76 -6.89
CA LYS A 49 -13.40 18.49 -6.68
C LYS A 49 -13.93 17.36 -7.58
N ARG A 50 -13.27 17.11 -8.71
CA ARG A 50 -13.57 15.99 -9.61
C ARG A 50 -12.97 14.71 -9.07
N LYS A 51 -13.75 13.63 -9.04
CA LYS A 51 -13.37 12.34 -8.44
C LYS A 51 -12.20 11.66 -9.16
N VAL A 52 -12.18 11.69 -10.50
CA VAL A 52 -11.16 11.01 -11.30
C VAL A 52 -9.76 11.63 -11.11
N PRO A 53 -9.55 12.94 -11.29
CA PRO A 53 -8.24 13.54 -11.05
C PRO A 53 -7.79 13.44 -9.59
N ALA A 54 -8.72 13.36 -8.64
CA ALA A 54 -8.38 13.11 -7.24
C ALA A 54 -7.73 11.73 -7.05
N VAL A 55 -8.27 10.69 -7.68
CA VAL A 55 -7.68 9.33 -7.64
C VAL A 55 -6.30 9.31 -8.29
N LEU A 56 -6.14 9.92 -9.47
CA LEU A 56 -4.85 10.03 -10.14
C LEU A 56 -3.80 10.72 -9.25
N LEU A 57 -4.16 11.86 -8.66
CA LEU A 57 -3.25 12.58 -7.77
C LEU A 57 -2.88 11.76 -6.54
N CYS A 58 -3.84 11.04 -5.95
CA CYS A 58 -3.59 10.20 -4.78
C CYS A 58 -2.64 9.03 -5.07
N GLY A 59 -2.66 8.47 -6.28
CA GLY A 59 -1.68 7.46 -6.68
C GLY A 59 -0.24 7.99 -6.70
N LEU A 60 -0.04 9.27 -6.98
CA LEU A 60 1.28 9.91 -6.97
C LEU A 60 1.74 10.35 -5.57
N LEU A 61 0.86 10.31 -4.57
CA LEU A 61 1.22 10.67 -3.19
C LEU A 61 2.36 9.78 -2.63
N GLY A 62 2.54 8.57 -3.16
CA GLY A 62 3.63 7.67 -2.79
C GLY A 62 5.03 8.22 -3.03
N ILE A 63 5.17 9.19 -3.95
CA ILE A 63 6.44 9.90 -4.18
C ILE A 63 6.74 10.87 -3.01
N ILE A 64 5.70 11.53 -2.49
CA ILE A 64 5.83 12.57 -1.46
C ILE A 64 5.88 11.94 -0.06
N ILE A 65 5.06 10.92 0.16
CA ILE A 65 5.01 10.17 1.42
C ILE A 65 5.45 8.73 1.11
N PRO A 66 6.77 8.49 1.03
CA PRO A 66 7.30 7.18 0.72
C PRO A 66 7.11 6.25 1.92
N VAL A 67 6.18 5.33 1.79
CA VAL A 67 5.91 4.29 2.79
C VAL A 67 5.96 2.93 2.12
N CYS A 68 6.44 1.93 2.86
CA CYS A 68 6.40 0.54 2.41
C CYS A 68 4.98 -0.03 2.52
N GLU A 69 4.75 -1.19 1.94
CA GLU A 69 3.47 -1.90 1.93
C GLU A 69 2.93 -2.18 3.35
N CYS A 70 3.80 -2.46 4.32
CA CYS A 70 3.38 -2.73 5.70
C CYS A 70 2.98 -1.45 6.46
N ALA A 71 3.66 -0.33 6.16
CA ALA A 71 3.47 0.93 6.84
C ALA A 71 2.30 1.75 6.28
N VAL A 72 1.87 1.47 5.05
CA VAL A 72 0.79 2.23 4.40
C VAL A 72 -0.56 2.06 5.11
N VAL A 73 -0.82 0.92 5.73
CA VAL A 73 -2.11 0.59 6.37
C VAL A 73 -2.47 1.53 7.53
N PRO A 74 -1.62 1.78 8.55
CA PRO A 74 -1.90 2.76 9.59
C PRO A 74 -2.05 4.18 9.03
N VAL A 75 -1.23 4.56 8.04
CA VAL A 75 -1.33 5.86 7.37
C VAL A 75 -2.70 6.06 6.72
N ILE A 76 -3.21 5.07 5.97
CA ILE A 76 -4.53 5.15 5.33
C ILE A 76 -5.65 5.28 6.36
N ARG A 77 -5.59 4.54 7.46
CA ARG A 77 -6.61 4.62 8.52
C ARG A 77 -6.76 6.06 9.01
N ARG A 78 -5.65 6.79 9.21
CA ARG A 78 -5.65 8.19 9.63
C ARG A 78 -6.09 9.13 8.51
N LEU A 79 -5.61 8.91 7.28
CA LEU A 79 -6.01 9.73 6.14
C LEU A 79 -7.52 9.66 5.88
N VAL A 80 -8.10 8.46 5.96
CA VAL A 80 -9.55 8.27 5.82
C VAL A 80 -10.32 8.91 6.99
N ALA A 81 -9.82 8.80 8.22
CA ALA A 81 -10.39 9.47 9.39
C ALA A 81 -10.34 11.01 9.25
N LYS A 82 -9.33 11.56 8.58
CA LYS A 82 -9.19 13.00 8.29
C LYS A 82 -9.98 13.47 7.04
N GLY A 83 -10.74 12.57 6.39
CA GLY A 83 -11.65 12.91 5.29
C GLY A 83 -11.18 12.55 3.89
N LEU A 84 -10.07 11.80 3.74
CA LEU A 84 -9.67 11.29 2.44
C LEU A 84 -10.74 10.32 1.90
N PRO A 85 -11.22 10.46 0.64
CA PRO A 85 -12.12 9.51 0.03
C PRO A 85 -11.54 8.10 0.01
N VAL A 86 -12.37 7.09 0.24
CA VAL A 86 -11.93 5.68 0.32
C VAL A 86 -11.27 5.23 -0.98
N SER A 87 -11.82 5.60 -2.14
CA SER A 87 -11.22 5.32 -3.44
C SER A 87 -9.79 5.87 -3.56
N CYS A 88 -9.57 7.11 -3.12
CA CYS A 88 -8.25 7.74 -3.08
C CYS A 88 -7.29 7.03 -2.11
N ALA A 89 -7.79 6.63 -0.95
CA ALA A 89 -7.00 5.92 0.05
C ALA A 89 -6.51 4.56 -0.48
N PHE A 90 -7.36 3.82 -1.18
CA PHE A 90 -6.99 2.53 -1.75
C PHE A 90 -6.03 2.67 -2.94
N THR A 91 -6.23 3.69 -3.79
CA THR A 91 -5.27 4.00 -4.85
C THR A 91 -3.88 4.28 -4.28
N TYR A 92 -3.81 5.13 -3.24
CA TYR A 92 -2.55 5.40 -2.55
C TYR A 92 -1.96 4.13 -1.93
N MET A 93 -2.80 3.29 -1.30
CA MET A 93 -2.38 2.04 -0.67
C MET A 93 -1.63 1.11 -1.63
N LEU A 94 -2.16 0.96 -2.84
CA LEU A 94 -1.58 0.06 -3.85
C LEU A 94 -0.42 0.71 -4.61
N ALA A 95 -0.48 2.03 -4.85
CA ALA A 95 0.54 2.73 -5.61
C ALA A 95 1.79 3.04 -4.76
N ALA A 96 1.62 3.40 -3.47
CA ALA A 96 2.70 3.90 -2.62
C ALA A 96 3.93 3.00 -2.56
N PRO A 97 3.84 1.67 -2.38
CA PRO A 97 5.02 0.82 -2.33
C PRO A 97 5.73 0.66 -3.68
N ILE A 98 5.03 0.90 -4.81
CA ILE A 98 5.60 0.75 -6.16
C ILE A 98 6.20 2.07 -6.64
N VAL A 99 5.52 3.19 -6.40
CA VAL A 99 5.93 4.53 -6.83
C VAL A 99 6.92 5.15 -5.84
N ASN A 100 7.32 4.44 -4.80
CA ASN A 100 8.28 4.85 -3.80
C ASN A 100 9.68 5.03 -4.42
N PRO A 101 10.37 6.16 -4.21
CA PRO A 101 11.72 6.40 -4.71
C PRO A 101 12.73 5.31 -4.35
N ILE A 102 12.61 4.72 -3.16
CA ILE A 102 13.49 3.64 -2.70
C ILE A 102 13.26 2.37 -3.54
N THR A 103 12.01 2.01 -3.81
CA THR A 103 11.66 0.86 -4.66
C THR A 103 12.08 1.09 -6.12
N ILE A 104 11.97 2.30 -6.61
CA ILE A 104 12.45 2.69 -7.95
C ILE A 104 13.96 2.47 -8.03
N LEU A 105 14.72 2.98 -7.06
CA LEU A 105 16.17 2.84 -7.02
C LEU A 105 16.61 1.38 -6.88
N SER A 106 15.94 0.59 -6.04
CA SER A 106 16.24 -0.83 -5.87
C SER A 106 15.99 -1.62 -7.15
N THR A 107 14.89 -1.35 -7.85
CA THR A 107 14.60 -1.99 -9.14
C THR A 107 15.64 -1.62 -10.19
N TRP A 108 16.02 -0.34 -10.25
CA TRP A 108 17.08 0.12 -11.15
C TRP A 108 18.41 -0.60 -10.88
N SER A 109 18.78 -0.78 -9.61
CA SER A 109 20.04 -1.41 -9.21
C SER A 109 20.04 -2.94 -9.42
N ALA A 110 18.87 -3.58 -9.43
CA ALA A 110 18.76 -5.04 -9.52
C ALA A 110 18.92 -5.57 -10.95
N PHE A 111 18.64 -4.74 -11.97
CA PHE A 111 18.71 -5.13 -13.37
C PHE A 111 19.89 -4.47 -14.09
N ASN A 112 20.40 -5.12 -15.15
CA ASN A 112 21.49 -4.59 -15.96
C ASN A 112 21.14 -3.23 -16.55
N GLU A 113 22.12 -2.32 -16.69
CA GLU A 113 21.95 -0.93 -17.12
C GLU A 113 21.10 -0.74 -18.40
N GLN A 114 21.22 -1.65 -19.37
CA GLN A 114 20.46 -1.58 -20.63
C GLN A 114 18.96 -1.85 -20.47
N GLN A 115 18.56 -2.61 -19.44
CA GLN A 115 17.17 -3.02 -19.21
C GLN A 115 16.57 -2.35 -17.98
N ALA A 116 17.39 -1.81 -17.09
CA ALA A 116 16.97 -1.23 -15.82
C ALA A 116 15.90 -0.16 -15.99
N LEU A 117 16.10 0.78 -16.93
CA LEU A 117 15.15 1.86 -17.18
C LEU A 117 13.79 1.32 -17.64
N TYR A 118 13.82 0.39 -18.60
CA TYR A 118 12.60 -0.18 -19.19
C TYR A 118 11.79 -0.95 -18.15
N ILE A 119 12.44 -1.84 -17.38
CA ILE A 119 11.80 -2.63 -16.34
C ILE A 119 11.25 -1.74 -15.23
N THR A 120 12.04 -0.73 -14.80
CA THR A 120 11.61 0.20 -13.75
C THR A 120 10.40 1.02 -14.17
N MET A 121 10.41 1.59 -15.39
CA MET A 121 9.27 2.37 -15.91
C MET A 121 8.04 1.51 -16.14
N SER A 122 8.20 0.27 -16.62
CA SER A 122 7.11 -0.68 -16.79
C SER A 122 6.51 -1.09 -15.44
N ARG A 123 7.33 -1.33 -14.40
CA ARG A 123 6.86 -1.62 -13.04
C ARG A 123 6.02 -0.48 -12.48
N ILE A 124 6.51 0.75 -12.60
CA ILE A 124 5.78 1.95 -12.15
C ILE A 124 4.49 2.10 -12.94
N GLY A 125 4.56 2.01 -14.28
CA GLY A 125 3.40 2.19 -15.16
C GLY A 125 2.30 1.16 -14.90
N ILE A 126 2.63 -0.12 -14.86
CA ILE A 126 1.67 -1.21 -14.62
C ILE A 126 1.10 -1.09 -13.20
N GLY A 127 1.95 -0.92 -12.20
CA GLY A 127 1.51 -0.82 -10.81
C GLY A 127 0.61 0.39 -10.56
N TYR A 128 0.98 1.55 -11.10
CA TYR A 128 0.17 2.76 -11.02
C TYR A 128 -1.18 2.60 -11.77
N LEU A 129 -1.16 2.01 -12.96
CA LEU A 129 -2.37 1.75 -13.74
C LEU A 129 -3.35 0.87 -12.95
N ILE A 130 -2.88 -0.23 -12.38
CA ILE A 130 -3.71 -1.14 -11.57
C ILE A 130 -4.27 -0.41 -10.35
N ALA A 131 -3.43 0.36 -9.63
CA ALA A 131 -3.87 1.12 -8.48
C ALA A 131 -4.97 2.14 -8.83
N VAL A 132 -4.84 2.84 -9.96
CA VAL A 132 -5.85 3.78 -10.47
C VAL A 132 -7.13 3.05 -10.87
N VAL A 133 -7.04 1.93 -11.59
CA VAL A 133 -8.21 1.13 -11.99
C VAL A 133 -8.97 0.66 -10.76
N VAL A 134 -8.27 0.14 -9.74
CA VAL A 134 -8.87 -0.23 -8.45
C VAL A 134 -9.58 0.96 -7.81
N GLY A 135 -8.93 2.12 -7.75
CA GLY A 135 -9.52 3.34 -7.20
C GLY A 135 -10.78 3.78 -7.92
N LEU A 136 -10.81 3.68 -9.26
CA LEU A 136 -11.96 4.01 -10.08
C LEU A 136 -13.10 2.99 -9.86
N VAL A 137 -12.80 1.71 -9.81
CA VAL A 137 -13.79 0.65 -9.51
C VAL A 137 -14.40 0.87 -8.12
N LEU A 138 -13.58 1.24 -7.13
CA LEU A 138 -14.05 1.51 -5.77
C LEU A 138 -14.95 2.75 -5.66
N MET A 139 -14.93 3.66 -6.62
CA MET A 139 -15.93 4.75 -6.68
C MET A 139 -17.35 4.24 -6.91
N LEU A 140 -17.51 3.10 -7.56
CA LEU A 140 -18.81 2.48 -7.86
C LEU A 140 -19.33 1.63 -6.70
N VAL A 141 -18.45 1.27 -5.75
CA VAL A 141 -18.80 0.41 -4.62
C VAL A 141 -19.15 1.25 -3.39
N PRO A 142 -20.29 0.99 -2.73
CA PRO A 142 -20.66 1.71 -1.51
C PRO A 142 -19.65 1.44 -0.39
N VAL A 143 -19.18 2.53 0.23
CA VAL A 143 -18.12 2.54 1.28
C VAL A 143 -18.43 1.59 2.44
N GLU A 144 -19.71 1.42 2.77
CA GLU A 144 -20.17 0.56 3.86
C GLU A 144 -19.90 -0.94 3.63
N LYS A 145 -19.77 -1.36 2.36
CA LYS A 145 -19.40 -2.73 1.99
C LYS A 145 -17.89 -2.96 2.05
N VAL A 146 -17.11 -1.91 1.88
CA VAL A 146 -15.64 -1.95 1.81
C VAL A 146 -15.02 -1.92 3.20
N ILE A 147 -15.36 -0.92 3.99
CA ILE A 147 -14.70 -0.62 5.27
C ILE A 147 -15.37 -1.33 6.46
N ARG A 148 -14.56 -1.70 7.44
CA ARG A 148 -15.03 -2.23 8.73
C ARG A 148 -15.89 -1.21 9.49
N LYS A 149 -16.89 -1.70 10.23
CA LYS A 149 -17.83 -0.86 11.03
C LYS A 149 -17.12 0.06 12.01
N THR A 150 -16.00 -0.37 12.58
CA THR A 150 -15.18 0.42 13.52
C THR A 150 -14.63 1.69 12.87
N LEU A 151 -14.05 1.59 11.69
CA LEU A 151 -13.56 2.75 10.93
C LEU A 151 -14.70 3.64 10.41
N LEU A 152 -15.81 3.04 10.01
CA LEU A 152 -17.02 3.78 9.60
C LEU A 152 -17.57 4.64 10.74
N ALA A 153 -17.55 4.17 11.97
CA ALA A 153 -17.97 4.93 13.15
C ALA A 153 -17.06 6.16 13.37
N THR A 154 -15.74 5.98 13.25
CA THR A 154 -14.77 7.08 13.38
C THR A 154 -14.96 8.13 12.27
N VAL A 155 -15.18 7.71 11.03
CA VAL A 155 -15.43 8.62 9.89
C VAL A 155 -16.75 9.38 10.06
N LYS A 156 -17.80 8.72 10.55
CA LYS A 156 -19.10 9.38 10.82
C LYS A 156 -19.01 10.38 11.98
N SER A 157 -18.28 10.03 13.05
CA SER A 157 -18.05 10.94 14.18
C SER A 157 -17.28 12.20 13.76
N SER A 158 -16.25 12.07 12.93
CA SER A 158 -15.48 13.20 12.41
C SER A 158 -16.30 14.12 11.48
N ARG A 159 -17.33 13.61 10.81
CA ARG A 159 -18.25 14.41 9.98
C ARG A 159 -19.31 15.11 10.83
N SER A 160 -19.89 14.44 11.83
CA SER A 160 -20.93 14.98 12.71
C SER A 160 -20.42 16.16 13.54
N SER A 161 -19.16 16.17 13.96
CA SER A 161 -18.57 17.31 14.66
C SER A 161 -18.39 18.55 13.80
N LYS A 162 -18.32 18.42 12.47
CA LYS A 162 -18.29 19.57 11.54
C LYS A 162 -19.66 20.25 11.39
N ASP A 163 -20.73 19.46 11.32
CA ASP A 163 -22.08 19.99 11.14
C ASP A 163 -22.58 20.72 12.40
N SER A 164 -22.13 20.31 13.58
CA SER A 164 -22.44 21.01 14.84
C SER A 164 -21.71 22.35 14.99
N CYS A 165 -20.50 22.50 14.45
CA CYS A 165 -19.77 23.79 14.51
C CYS A 165 -20.22 24.79 13.43
N ALA A 166 -20.85 24.35 12.35
CA ALA A 166 -21.30 25.22 11.27
C ALA A 166 -22.62 25.96 11.59
N ASN A 167 -23.40 25.44 12.52
CA ASN A 167 -24.72 26.03 12.90
C ASN A 167 -24.67 27.03 14.07
N TYR A 168 -23.47 27.34 14.62
CA TYR A 168 -23.34 28.27 15.76
C TYR A 168 -22.79 29.63 15.41
N HIS A 169 -22.84 30.06 14.16
CA HIS A 169 -22.48 31.44 13.75
C HIS A 169 -23.67 32.21 13.18
N HIS A 170 -24.78 32.30 13.91
CA HIS A 170 -25.70 33.45 13.86
C HIS A 170 -26.54 33.46 15.13
N GLU A 171 -26.48 34.62 15.75
CA GLU A 171 -27.31 35.21 16.80
C GLU A 171 -26.77 35.20 18.23
N GLN A 172 -26.36 36.44 18.56
CA GLN A 172 -26.55 37.23 19.80
C GLN A 172 -25.94 36.73 21.10
N SER A 173 -24.94 37.54 21.47
CA SER A 173 -24.77 38.31 22.73
C SER A 173 -25.64 37.95 23.94
N ASP A 174 -24.90 37.84 25.08
CA ASP A 174 -25.32 38.13 26.46
C ASP A 174 -26.35 37.20 27.12
N GLN A 175 -25.84 36.34 27.97
CA GLN A 175 -26.11 36.35 29.41
C GLN A 175 -25.42 35.16 30.11
N CYS A 176 -24.44 35.54 30.94
CA CYS A 176 -23.86 34.66 31.95
C CYS A 176 -24.75 34.56 33.18
N CYS A 177 -24.66 33.39 33.81
CA CYS A 177 -24.78 33.12 35.25
C CYS A 177 -26.17 33.06 35.85
N SER A 178 -26.52 31.89 36.28
CA SER A 178 -26.64 31.42 37.69
C SER A 178 -27.72 30.36 37.84
N SER A 179 -27.34 29.24 38.37
CA SER A 179 -27.82 28.66 39.63
C SER A 179 -27.64 27.15 39.65
N HIS A 180 -26.96 26.71 40.68
CA HIS A 180 -27.00 25.46 41.48
C HIS A 180 -27.91 24.31 41.02
N HIS A 181 -27.33 23.06 40.82
CA HIS A 181 -27.47 21.96 41.77
C HIS A 181 -26.76 20.69 41.28
N ASP A 182 -26.08 20.07 42.18
CA ASP A 182 -25.50 18.77 42.38
C ASP A 182 -25.76 17.64 41.34
N GLY A 183 -24.68 16.90 41.00
CA GLY A 183 -24.75 15.60 40.38
C GLY A 183 -23.44 15.21 39.65
N ASP A 184 -22.65 14.36 40.32
CA ASP A 184 -21.41 13.76 39.83
C ASP A 184 -21.46 13.23 38.41
N ALA A 185 -20.58 13.73 37.54
CA ALA A 185 -19.94 13.00 36.46
C ALA A 185 -18.80 13.85 35.86
N SER A 186 -17.57 13.43 36.15
CA SER A 186 -16.32 14.05 35.72
C SER A 186 -16.13 14.05 34.20
N HIS A 187 -16.49 15.13 33.54
CA HIS A 187 -15.97 15.49 32.24
C HIS A 187 -15.09 16.73 32.38
N SER A 188 -13.77 16.52 32.55
CA SER A 188 -12.81 17.61 32.57
C SER A 188 -12.57 18.14 31.15
N CYS A 189 -13.27 19.19 30.82
CA CYS A 189 -12.88 20.12 29.76
C CYS A 189 -11.86 21.12 30.34
N SER A 190 -10.59 20.77 30.36
CA SER A 190 -9.53 21.71 30.72
C SER A 190 -9.15 22.54 29.50
N HIS A 191 -9.76 23.72 29.38
CA HIS A 191 -9.17 24.84 28.65
C HIS A 191 -8.11 25.48 29.54
N SER A 192 -6.86 25.07 29.39
CA SER A 192 -5.72 25.80 29.94
C SER A 192 -5.04 26.60 28.83
N HIS A 193 -5.29 27.90 28.84
CA HIS A 193 -4.43 28.88 28.19
C HIS A 193 -3.12 28.95 28.97
N SER A 194 -2.02 28.52 28.39
CA SER A 194 -0.69 28.92 28.85
C SER A 194 0.36 28.78 27.75
N SER A 195 0.99 29.91 27.48
CA SER A 195 2.35 30.19 27.02
C SER A 195 2.94 29.41 25.85
N ASN A 196 3.32 30.15 24.81
CA ASN A 196 3.82 29.77 23.49
C ASN A 196 5.11 28.94 23.40
N GLY A 197 5.66 28.40 24.49
CA GLY A 197 6.89 27.61 24.47
C GLY A 197 6.71 26.11 24.71
N SER A 198 5.64 25.70 25.39
CA SER A 198 5.41 24.28 25.75
C SER A 198 4.45 23.55 24.80
N GLU A 199 3.71 24.28 23.97
CA GLU A 199 2.67 23.71 23.10
C GLU A 199 3.22 22.83 21.99
N SER A 200 4.37 23.18 21.40
CA SER A 200 5.04 22.37 20.37
C SER A 200 5.55 21.04 20.92
N SER A 201 6.12 21.04 22.11
CA SER A 201 6.61 19.84 22.78
C SER A 201 5.46 18.88 23.11
N HIS A 202 4.35 19.39 23.62
CA HIS A 202 3.16 18.59 23.92
C HIS A 202 2.54 17.96 22.64
N ARG A 203 2.55 18.68 21.52
CA ARG A 203 2.04 18.15 20.22
C ARG A 203 2.92 17.03 19.69
N VAL A 204 4.25 17.15 19.75
CA VAL A 204 5.16 16.09 19.34
C VAL A 204 4.98 14.83 20.19
N VAL A 205 4.90 14.98 21.51
CA VAL A 205 4.67 13.85 22.43
C VAL A 205 3.32 13.18 22.15
N ALA A 206 2.28 13.97 21.86
CA ALA A 206 0.97 13.45 21.48
C ALA A 206 1.03 12.65 20.16
N ALA A 207 1.77 13.15 19.15
CA ALA A 207 1.98 12.46 17.89
C ALA A 207 2.73 11.14 18.08
N MET A 208 3.81 11.14 18.88
CA MET A 208 4.56 9.92 19.21
C MET A 208 3.69 8.90 19.95
N ARG A 209 2.90 9.35 20.93
CA ARG A 209 1.98 8.48 21.67
C ARG A 209 0.91 7.87 20.76
N SER A 210 0.36 8.66 19.84
CA SER A 210 -0.60 8.18 18.84
C SER A 210 0.04 7.17 17.89
N GLY A 211 1.24 7.44 17.37
CA GLY A 211 2.01 6.53 16.53
C GLY A 211 2.38 5.22 17.23
N MET A 212 2.76 5.28 18.52
CA MET A 212 3.08 4.07 19.29
C MET A 212 1.86 3.17 19.50
N LYS A 213 0.68 3.74 19.71
CA LYS A 213 -0.56 2.94 19.80
C LYS A 213 -0.85 2.23 18.47
N ASP A 214 -0.75 2.96 17.35
CA ASP A 214 -0.93 2.38 16.03
C ASP A 214 0.13 1.30 15.75
N PHE A 215 1.38 1.48 16.24
CA PHE A 215 2.45 0.49 16.12
C PHE A 215 2.09 -0.82 16.81
N VAL A 216 1.67 -0.77 18.06
CA VAL A 216 1.29 -1.98 18.83
C VAL A 216 0.14 -2.72 18.14
N ASP A 217 -0.89 -1.98 17.71
CA ASP A 217 -2.04 -2.57 17.02
C ASP A 217 -1.64 -3.29 15.72
N VAL A 218 -0.74 -2.70 14.93
CA VAL A 218 -0.30 -3.24 13.64
C VAL A 218 0.73 -4.36 13.82
N ALA A 219 1.63 -4.23 14.80
CA ALA A 219 2.69 -5.19 15.09
C ALA A 219 2.15 -6.60 15.37
N VAL A 220 1.01 -6.71 16.05
CA VAL A 220 0.37 -8.00 16.33
C VAL A 220 -0.03 -8.71 15.03
N TYR A 221 -0.74 -8.01 14.14
CA TYR A 221 -1.18 -8.59 12.86
C TYR A 221 0.01 -8.88 11.94
N PHE A 222 1.01 -8.01 11.95
CA PHE A 222 2.25 -8.20 11.20
C PHE A 222 3.00 -9.45 11.68
N THR A 223 3.18 -9.61 12.99
CA THR A 223 3.88 -10.78 13.57
C THR A 223 3.17 -12.09 13.23
N ILE A 224 1.83 -12.11 13.28
CA ILE A 224 1.03 -13.28 12.85
C ILE A 224 1.29 -13.58 11.37
N GLY A 225 1.24 -12.55 10.52
CA GLY A 225 1.51 -12.68 9.08
C GLY A 225 2.91 -13.21 8.80
N VAL A 226 3.94 -12.66 9.45
CA VAL A 226 5.34 -13.10 9.33
C VAL A 226 5.52 -14.55 9.81
N CYS A 227 4.88 -14.94 10.90
CA CYS A 227 4.92 -16.31 11.42
C CYS A 227 4.38 -17.31 10.39
N LEU A 228 3.23 -17.01 9.78
CA LEU A 228 2.65 -17.84 8.72
C LEU A 228 3.51 -17.86 7.47
N THR A 229 4.04 -16.73 7.04
CA THR A 229 4.97 -16.64 5.91
C THR A 229 6.23 -17.50 6.15
N ALA A 230 6.84 -17.41 7.33
CA ALA A 230 8.00 -18.24 7.69
C ALA A 230 7.67 -19.73 7.66
N MET A 231 6.49 -20.14 8.12
CA MET A 231 6.03 -21.51 8.04
C MET A 231 5.85 -21.99 6.60
N PHE A 232 5.25 -21.18 5.72
CA PHE A 232 5.12 -21.50 4.30
C PHE A 232 6.47 -21.60 3.57
N ASN A 233 7.43 -20.72 3.91
CA ASN A 233 8.76 -20.76 3.30
C ASN A 233 9.51 -22.06 3.59
N ILE A 234 9.36 -22.64 4.77
CA ILE A 234 9.95 -23.94 5.10
C ILE A 234 9.37 -25.05 4.23
N LEU A 235 8.05 -25.04 4.03
CA LEU A 235 7.38 -26.05 3.21
C LEU A 235 7.79 -25.98 1.73
N GLN A 236 8.26 -24.82 1.26
CA GLN A 236 8.67 -24.64 -0.15
C GLN A 236 10.10 -25.08 -0.46
N VAL A 237 10.98 -25.19 0.52
CA VAL A 237 12.39 -25.58 0.30
C VAL A 237 12.50 -26.91 -0.45
N ASP A 238 11.54 -27.82 -0.26
CA ASP A 238 11.53 -29.15 -0.91
C ASP A 238 11.00 -29.13 -2.37
N TYR A 239 10.45 -28.00 -2.87
CA TYR A 239 9.77 -27.92 -4.18
C TYR A 239 10.55 -27.16 -5.26
N HIS A 240 11.79 -26.77 -5.00
CA HIS A 240 12.57 -25.91 -5.89
C HIS A 240 12.76 -26.47 -7.31
N ASP A 241 12.89 -27.79 -7.46
CA ASP A 241 13.11 -28.43 -8.76
C ASP A 241 11.84 -28.50 -9.64
N SER A 242 10.66 -28.49 -9.04
CA SER A 242 9.38 -28.55 -9.77
C SER A 242 8.99 -27.22 -10.40
N ILE A 243 9.56 -26.11 -9.93
CA ILE A 243 9.20 -24.73 -10.35
C ILE A 243 9.71 -24.44 -11.76
N SER A 244 10.88 -24.99 -12.14
CA SER A 244 11.50 -24.76 -13.45
C SER A 244 10.71 -25.37 -14.62
N ILE A 245 9.90 -26.40 -14.37
CA ILE A 245 9.10 -27.09 -15.40
C ILE A 245 8.02 -26.17 -15.99
N TYR A 246 7.50 -25.21 -15.18
CA TYR A 246 6.45 -24.28 -15.62
C TYR A 246 6.99 -22.99 -16.21
N ALA A 247 8.31 -22.78 -16.21
CA ALA A 247 8.96 -21.57 -16.71
C ALA A 247 8.77 -21.34 -18.23
N SER A 248 8.55 -22.42 -18.99
CA SER A 248 8.38 -22.38 -20.45
C SER A 248 7.05 -21.78 -20.92
N ASP A 249 5.98 -21.91 -20.10
CA ASP A 249 4.65 -21.41 -20.41
C ASP A 249 4.47 -19.97 -19.85
N SER A 250 4.26 -18.98 -20.72
CA SER A 250 4.11 -17.57 -20.28
C SER A 250 2.97 -17.38 -19.28
N PHE A 251 1.84 -18.02 -19.48
CA PHE A 251 0.68 -17.92 -18.58
C PHE A 251 0.93 -18.64 -17.25
N LYS A 252 1.36 -19.90 -17.31
CA LYS A 252 1.58 -20.71 -16.11
C LYS A 252 2.75 -20.18 -15.29
N GLY A 253 3.85 -19.77 -15.95
CA GLY A 253 5.00 -19.18 -15.28
C GLY A 253 4.66 -17.87 -14.57
N THR A 254 3.85 -17.00 -15.21
CA THR A 254 3.39 -15.75 -14.60
C THR A 254 2.49 -16.01 -13.39
N ALA A 255 1.50 -16.89 -13.52
CA ALA A 255 0.61 -17.22 -12.41
C ALA A 255 1.37 -17.86 -11.25
N MET A 256 2.34 -18.73 -11.55
CA MET A 256 3.18 -19.39 -10.55
C MET A 256 4.07 -18.39 -9.78
N LEU A 257 4.72 -17.46 -10.49
CA LEU A 257 5.52 -16.42 -9.82
C LEU A 257 4.66 -15.46 -8.98
N MET A 258 3.42 -15.21 -9.37
CA MET A 258 2.48 -14.45 -8.51
C MET A 258 2.14 -15.21 -7.23
N VAL A 259 1.89 -16.52 -7.31
CA VAL A 259 1.67 -17.35 -6.12
C VAL A 259 2.93 -17.39 -5.26
N LEU A 260 4.09 -17.48 -5.88
CA LEU A 260 5.37 -17.43 -5.17
C LEU A 260 5.57 -16.08 -4.46
N ALA A 261 5.30 -14.96 -5.13
CA ALA A 261 5.35 -13.62 -4.54
C ALA A 261 4.44 -13.51 -3.31
N PHE A 262 3.23 -14.06 -3.43
CA PHE A 262 2.24 -14.07 -2.35
C PHE A 262 2.74 -14.82 -1.11
N VAL A 263 3.34 -16.00 -1.31
CA VAL A 263 3.81 -16.86 -0.21
C VAL A 263 5.12 -16.37 0.38
N LEU A 264 6.08 -15.96 -0.45
CA LEU A 264 7.36 -15.42 0.01
C LEU A 264 7.20 -14.13 0.81
N SER A 265 6.20 -13.32 0.50
CA SER A 265 5.90 -12.05 1.19
C SER A 265 7.13 -11.15 1.34
N VAL A 266 7.93 -11.04 0.29
CA VAL A 266 9.18 -10.26 0.27
C VAL A 266 8.85 -8.77 0.22
N CYS A 267 9.71 -7.93 0.80
CA CYS A 267 9.54 -6.47 0.76
C CYS A 267 9.73 -5.93 -0.66
N SER A 268 9.02 -4.87 -0.99
CA SER A 268 9.05 -4.21 -2.32
C SER A 268 10.44 -3.71 -2.75
N THR A 269 11.39 -3.58 -1.83
CA THR A 269 12.78 -3.23 -2.11
C THR A 269 13.64 -4.44 -2.45
N SER A 270 13.35 -5.60 -1.85
CA SER A 270 14.11 -6.84 -2.02
C SER A 270 13.57 -7.71 -3.17
N ASP A 271 12.29 -7.54 -3.56
CA ASP A 271 11.62 -8.32 -4.60
C ASP A 271 12.29 -8.19 -5.98
N ALA A 272 12.83 -7.01 -6.31
CA ALA A 272 13.52 -6.76 -7.57
C ALA A 272 14.81 -7.60 -7.71
N PHE A 273 15.59 -7.72 -6.64
CA PHE A 273 16.80 -8.53 -6.64
C PHE A 273 16.47 -10.02 -6.77
N LEU A 274 15.40 -10.46 -6.09
CA LEU A 274 14.93 -11.84 -6.21
C LEU A 274 14.41 -12.11 -7.64
N ALA A 275 13.61 -11.22 -8.22
CA ALA A 275 13.14 -11.34 -9.59
C ALA A 275 14.29 -11.37 -10.61
N ALA A 276 15.34 -10.58 -10.40
CA ALA A 276 16.54 -10.59 -11.24
C ALA A 276 17.27 -11.94 -11.20
N SER A 277 17.33 -12.59 -10.03
CA SER A 277 17.99 -13.88 -9.85
C SER A 277 17.24 -15.07 -10.51
N LEU A 278 15.95 -14.94 -10.81
CA LEU A 278 15.12 -15.96 -11.45
C LEU A 278 15.35 -16.00 -12.96
N GLY A 279 16.54 -16.44 -13.40
CA GLY A 279 16.98 -16.43 -14.79
C GLY A 279 16.09 -17.22 -15.76
N SER A 280 15.45 -18.29 -15.28
CA SER A 280 14.65 -19.23 -16.10
C SER A 280 13.28 -18.67 -16.52
N PHE A 281 12.80 -17.60 -15.89
CA PHE A 281 11.48 -17.04 -16.14
C PHE A 281 11.53 -15.86 -17.10
N ASN A 282 10.44 -15.69 -17.88
CA ASN A 282 10.28 -14.56 -18.78
C ASN A 282 10.06 -13.22 -18.02
N TYR A 283 10.24 -12.10 -18.71
CA TYR A 283 10.10 -10.77 -18.11
C TYR A 283 8.67 -10.49 -17.62
N ALA A 284 7.63 -11.03 -18.27
CA ALA A 284 6.25 -10.90 -17.84
C ALA A 284 6.02 -11.51 -16.44
N ALA A 285 6.56 -12.70 -16.22
CA ALA A 285 6.46 -13.39 -14.95
C ALA A 285 7.21 -12.64 -13.83
N LYS A 286 8.43 -12.14 -14.12
CA LYS A 286 9.20 -11.29 -13.19
C LYS A 286 8.47 -9.99 -12.87
N MET A 287 7.87 -9.35 -13.88
CA MET A 287 7.08 -8.13 -13.70
C MET A 287 5.86 -8.38 -12.82
N ALA A 288 5.12 -9.48 -13.06
CA ALA A 288 3.98 -9.86 -12.26
C ALA A 288 4.37 -10.13 -10.79
N PHE A 289 5.52 -10.77 -10.57
CA PHE A 289 6.09 -10.98 -9.23
C PHE A 289 6.33 -9.66 -8.50
N MET A 290 7.02 -8.71 -9.16
CA MET A 290 7.39 -7.41 -8.58
C MET A 290 6.20 -6.45 -8.40
N VAL A 291 5.13 -6.58 -9.18
CA VAL A 291 3.94 -5.74 -9.06
C VAL A 291 2.95 -6.32 -8.05
N PHE A 292 2.74 -7.64 -8.08
CA PHE A 292 1.74 -8.30 -7.24
C PHE A 292 2.18 -8.41 -5.78
N GLY A 293 3.45 -8.77 -5.51
CA GLY A 293 4.00 -8.92 -4.15
C GLY A 293 3.71 -7.73 -3.25
N PRO A 294 4.11 -6.51 -3.62
CA PRO A 294 3.85 -5.31 -2.83
C PRO A 294 2.38 -4.92 -2.70
N MET A 295 1.50 -5.40 -3.58
CA MET A 295 0.07 -5.13 -3.53
C MET A 295 -0.68 -6.12 -2.65
N LEU A 296 -0.26 -7.40 -2.66
CA LEU A 296 -0.96 -8.46 -1.94
C LEU A 296 -0.02 -9.61 -1.60
N ASP A 297 0.16 -9.87 -0.34
CA ASP A 297 0.87 -11.02 0.20
C ASP A 297 0.19 -11.55 1.49
N VAL A 298 0.73 -12.63 2.05
CA VAL A 298 0.17 -13.28 3.25
C VAL A 298 0.14 -12.29 4.43
N LYS A 299 1.23 -11.55 4.70
CA LYS A 299 1.30 -10.58 5.81
C LYS A 299 0.32 -9.41 5.60
N LEU A 300 0.17 -8.93 4.35
CA LEU A 300 -0.74 -7.84 4.02
C LEU A 300 -2.21 -8.22 4.17
N ILE A 301 -2.60 -9.48 3.93
CA ILE A 301 -3.96 -9.93 4.19
C ILE A 301 -4.35 -9.70 5.64
N PHE A 302 -3.48 -10.02 6.60
CA PHE A 302 -3.75 -9.77 8.02
C PHE A 302 -3.84 -8.28 8.33
N LEU A 303 -2.96 -7.47 7.75
CA LEU A 303 -3.00 -6.01 7.88
C LEU A 303 -4.28 -5.41 7.27
N TYR A 304 -4.67 -5.85 6.09
CA TYR A 304 -5.88 -5.36 5.40
C TYR A 304 -7.17 -5.74 6.13
N GLN A 305 -7.19 -6.87 6.87
CA GLN A 305 -8.31 -7.23 7.72
C GLN A 305 -8.62 -6.16 8.79
N THR A 306 -7.66 -5.32 9.15
CA THR A 306 -7.88 -4.22 10.11
C THR A 306 -8.70 -3.08 9.50
N VAL A 307 -8.68 -2.93 8.18
CA VAL A 307 -9.34 -1.86 7.42
C VAL A 307 -10.59 -2.35 6.70
N MET A 308 -10.48 -3.52 6.04
CA MET A 308 -11.50 -4.07 5.14
C MET A 308 -12.35 -5.14 5.81
N ARG A 309 -13.56 -5.35 5.26
CA ARG A 309 -14.39 -6.51 5.61
C ARG A 309 -13.86 -7.77 4.95
N GLY A 310 -13.84 -8.92 5.65
CA GLY A 310 -13.27 -10.17 5.13
C GLY A 310 -13.84 -10.63 3.78
N LYS A 311 -15.17 -10.51 3.55
CA LYS A 311 -15.80 -10.85 2.25
C LYS A 311 -15.29 -9.94 1.12
N PHE A 312 -15.14 -8.65 1.42
CA PHE A 312 -14.60 -7.69 0.44
C PHE A 312 -13.11 -7.94 0.19
N LEU A 313 -12.34 -8.24 1.22
CA LEU A 313 -10.91 -8.56 1.09
C LEU A 313 -10.68 -9.77 0.16
N PHE A 314 -11.47 -10.84 0.30
CA PHE A 314 -11.37 -11.99 -0.59
C PHE A 314 -11.65 -11.61 -2.06
N LEU A 315 -12.75 -10.89 -2.31
CA LEU A 315 -13.10 -10.44 -3.67
C LEU A 315 -12.01 -9.50 -4.24
N PHE A 316 -11.50 -8.63 -3.41
CA PHE A 316 -10.41 -7.69 -3.75
C PHE A 316 -9.12 -8.42 -4.10
N SER A 317 -8.76 -9.47 -3.35
CA SER A 317 -7.58 -10.29 -3.61
C SER A 317 -7.68 -11.03 -4.95
N VAL A 318 -8.85 -11.62 -5.24
CA VAL A 318 -9.11 -12.28 -6.53
C VAL A 318 -9.06 -11.27 -7.68
N PHE A 319 -9.67 -10.11 -7.50
CA PHE A 319 -9.65 -9.04 -8.50
C PHE A 319 -8.23 -8.57 -8.80
N LEU A 320 -7.41 -8.34 -7.77
CA LEU A 320 -6.01 -7.95 -7.93
C LEU A 320 -5.20 -9.04 -8.65
N PHE A 321 -5.40 -10.29 -8.28
CA PHE A 321 -4.70 -11.40 -8.95
C PHE A 321 -5.02 -11.42 -10.45
N VAL A 322 -6.29 -11.36 -10.82
CA VAL A 322 -6.71 -11.37 -12.24
C VAL A 322 -6.24 -10.11 -12.96
N ALA A 323 -6.32 -8.93 -12.32
CA ALA A 323 -5.90 -7.68 -12.93
C ALA A 323 -4.40 -7.64 -13.20
N VAL A 324 -3.56 -8.06 -12.25
CA VAL A 324 -2.10 -8.11 -12.43
C VAL A 324 -1.73 -9.15 -13.48
N LEU A 325 -2.31 -10.36 -13.41
CA LEU A 325 -2.06 -11.42 -14.38
C LEU A 325 -2.40 -10.95 -15.81
N GLY A 326 -3.59 -10.38 -16.00
CA GLY A 326 -4.04 -9.91 -17.30
C GLY A 326 -3.20 -8.76 -17.86
N THR A 327 -2.85 -7.79 -17.01
CA THR A 327 -2.02 -6.64 -17.46
C THR A 327 -0.59 -7.04 -17.77
N CYS A 328 0.03 -7.93 -17.01
CA CYS A 328 1.40 -8.39 -17.27
C CYS A 328 1.49 -9.26 -18.52
N ILE A 329 0.49 -10.09 -18.80
CA ILE A 329 0.43 -10.86 -20.04
C ILE A 329 0.22 -9.93 -21.24
N ALA A 330 -0.73 -9.00 -21.16
CA ALA A 330 -0.98 -8.03 -22.22
C ALA A 330 0.26 -7.15 -22.50
N TRP A 331 1.00 -6.79 -21.44
CA TRP A 331 2.26 -6.05 -21.57
C TRP A 331 3.32 -6.88 -22.30
N ALA A 332 3.44 -8.18 -22.02
CA ALA A 332 4.39 -9.05 -22.71
C ALA A 332 4.06 -9.23 -24.18
N GLU A 333 2.78 -9.37 -24.53
CA GLU A 333 2.35 -9.44 -25.95
C GLU A 333 2.62 -8.13 -26.68
N TRP A 334 2.41 -6.99 -26.01
CA TRP A 334 2.74 -5.68 -26.55
C TRP A 334 4.25 -5.53 -26.80
N GLU A 335 5.10 -6.02 -25.92
CA GLU A 335 6.56 -6.00 -26.09
C GLU A 335 6.98 -6.79 -27.32
N VAL A 336 6.46 -8.01 -27.48
CA VAL A 336 6.72 -8.86 -28.66
C VAL A 336 6.27 -8.16 -29.95
N LEU A 337 5.11 -7.53 -29.93
CA LEU A 337 4.58 -6.77 -31.08
C LEU A 337 5.47 -5.58 -31.46
N MET A 338 5.95 -4.83 -30.46
CA MET A 338 6.83 -3.68 -30.68
C MET A 338 8.18 -4.10 -31.28
N LEU A 339 8.78 -5.19 -30.77
CA LEU A 339 10.01 -5.74 -31.30
C LEU A 339 9.83 -6.23 -32.75
N TRP A 340 8.72 -6.89 -33.03
CA TRP A 340 8.38 -7.32 -34.40
C TRP A 340 8.22 -6.13 -35.35
N CYS A 341 7.52 -5.08 -34.92
CA CYS A 341 7.36 -3.85 -35.71
C CYS A 341 8.70 -3.15 -35.97
N GLN A 342 9.63 -3.14 -35.02
CA GLN A 342 10.98 -2.59 -35.21
C GLN A 342 11.79 -3.41 -36.19
N ASP A 343 11.72 -4.72 -36.13
CA ASP A 343 12.42 -5.61 -37.06
C ASP A 343 11.91 -5.45 -38.50
N VAL A 344 10.59 -5.42 -38.67
CA VAL A 344 9.96 -5.16 -39.97
C VAL A 344 10.35 -3.79 -40.52
N SER A 345 10.35 -2.74 -39.73
CA SER A 345 10.74 -1.39 -40.15
C SER A 345 12.22 -1.31 -40.54
N HIS A 346 13.07 -2.03 -39.80
CA HIS A 346 14.50 -2.13 -40.14
C HIS A 346 14.74 -2.89 -41.44
N GLN A 347 14.02 -4.00 -41.66
CA GLN A 347 14.09 -4.75 -42.91
C GLN A 347 13.63 -3.93 -44.13
N LEU A 348 12.53 -3.19 -43.98
CA LEU A 348 12.03 -2.27 -45.03
C LEU A 348 13.03 -1.14 -45.36
N SER A 349 13.72 -0.63 -44.33
CA SER A 349 14.76 0.39 -44.50
C SER A 349 15.99 -0.13 -45.24
N ILE A 350 16.36 -1.41 -45.06
CA ILE A 350 17.47 -2.05 -45.77
C ILE A 350 17.08 -2.30 -47.21
N GLN A 351 15.90 -2.86 -47.50
CA GLN A 351 15.42 -3.10 -48.86
C GLN A 351 15.24 -1.79 -49.67
N GLY A 352 14.81 -0.72 -49.01
CA GLY A 352 14.71 0.60 -49.66
C GLY A 352 16.05 1.22 -50.04
N LYS A 353 17.16 0.79 -49.39
CA LYS A 353 18.52 1.23 -49.73
C LYS A 353 19.21 0.40 -50.84
N GLU A 354 18.72 -0.82 -51.07
CA GLU A 354 19.24 -1.67 -52.17
C GLU A 354 18.59 -1.38 -53.54
N VAL A 355 17.49 -0.62 -53.55
CA VAL A 355 16.74 -0.25 -54.76
C VAL A 355 17.10 1.14 -55.29
N LEU A 356 17.88 1.93 -54.55
CA LEU A 356 18.42 3.24 -54.94
C LEU A 356 19.91 3.14 -55.29
#